data_5bd0134092719e6b98edf67ed1dc9cbf
#
_entry.id   5bd0134092719e6b98edf67ed1dc9cbf
#
_cell.length_a   1.000
_cell.length_b   1.000
_cell.length_c   1.000
_cell.angle_alpha   90.00
_cell.angle_beta   90.00
_cell.angle_gamma   90.00
#
_symmetry.space_group_name_H-M   'P 1'
#
loop_
_entity.id
_entity.type
_entity.pdbx_description
1 polymer ?
#
loop_
_entity_poly.entity_id
_entity_poly.type
_entity_poly.pdbx_seq_one_letter_code
_entity_poly.pdbx_strand_id
1 'polypeptide(L)'
;INAASRKELVADLYELALRIGINAPKDVPPETIIRRFLDQLRSADAADRLFVFDNVENLDDLRGLTPKGDGVRALITTTRHLDWNSLGWSPMVVGVFEREQSIALLCQRTGDAHRDAADQIAEVLGDLPVAVTQVAATARWGEYTLSGYLDRLSHHPLESSISRLEGDDYPDAVGVALFMAYEQALEQLRTKHPQQESIATSLLGILSLLAASGVPTHWLSKLHDDSDAVRDTLSFLKRSSILQESTDGDKTIIHRLHGQVYRETYLSNQEKLSEANTNT
;
A
#
# COMPACT_ATOMS: atom_id res chain seq x y z
N ILE A 1 6.43 -12.77 -1.21
CA ILE A 1 7.85 -12.58 -1.55
C ILE A 1 7.92 -11.26 -2.31
N ASN A 2 8.62 -10.25 -1.76
CA ASN A 2 8.85 -9.01 -2.47
C ASN A 2 9.82 -9.26 -3.65
N ALA A 3 9.41 -8.89 -4.85
CA ALA A 3 10.16 -9.11 -6.08
C ALA A 3 10.44 -7.80 -6.85
N ALA A 4 10.37 -6.65 -6.17
CA ALA A 4 10.65 -5.33 -6.76
C ALA A 4 12.11 -5.20 -7.25
N SER A 5 13.02 -5.98 -6.68
CA SER A 5 14.40 -6.12 -7.15
C SER A 5 14.94 -7.51 -6.85
N ARG A 6 15.99 -7.93 -7.60
CA ARG A 6 16.67 -9.20 -7.32
C ARG A 6 17.19 -9.28 -5.89
N LYS A 7 17.64 -8.16 -5.31
CA LYS A 7 18.17 -8.11 -3.94
C LYS A 7 17.09 -8.45 -2.92
N GLU A 8 15.91 -7.85 -3.04
CA GLU A 8 14.76 -8.11 -2.15
C GLU A 8 14.25 -9.53 -2.31
N LEU A 9 14.11 -10.00 -3.55
CA LEU A 9 13.72 -11.36 -3.87
C LEU A 9 14.65 -12.41 -3.25
N VAL A 10 15.96 -12.21 -3.35
CA VAL A 10 16.96 -13.09 -2.74
C VAL A 10 16.85 -13.07 -1.22
N ALA A 11 16.66 -11.90 -0.61
CA ALA A 11 16.53 -11.77 0.84
C ALA A 11 15.30 -12.53 1.36
N ASP A 12 14.14 -12.34 0.73
CA ASP A 12 12.89 -12.99 1.13
C ASP A 12 12.94 -14.51 0.93
N LEU A 13 13.45 -14.99 -0.22
CA LEU A 13 13.60 -16.41 -0.47
C LEU A 13 14.60 -17.09 0.46
N TYR A 14 15.68 -16.39 0.81
CA TYR A 14 16.65 -16.88 1.78
C TYR A 14 16.03 -17.00 3.18
N GLU A 15 15.30 -15.99 3.63
CA GLU A 15 14.58 -16.03 4.91
C GLU A 15 13.56 -17.18 4.93
N LEU A 16 12.81 -17.36 3.85
CA LEU A 16 11.86 -18.45 3.72
C LEU A 16 12.56 -19.82 3.82
N ALA A 17 13.71 -19.97 3.15
CA ALA A 17 14.52 -21.21 3.24
C ALA A 17 14.96 -21.51 4.68
N LEU A 18 15.37 -20.49 5.44
CA LEU A 18 15.71 -20.64 6.86
C LEU A 18 14.51 -21.04 7.71
N ARG A 19 13.35 -20.41 7.50
CA ARG A 19 12.11 -20.72 8.24
C ARG A 19 11.66 -22.17 8.10
N ILE A 20 11.89 -22.78 6.95
CA ILE A 20 11.56 -24.21 6.73
C ILE A 20 12.71 -25.16 7.10
N GLY A 21 13.79 -24.66 7.69
CA GLY A 21 14.87 -25.48 8.27
C GLY A 21 15.99 -25.84 7.29
N ILE A 22 16.15 -25.13 6.16
CA ILE A 22 17.31 -25.32 5.29
C ILE A 22 18.57 -24.86 6.04
N ASN A 23 19.56 -25.73 6.13
CA ASN A 23 20.85 -25.39 6.74
C ASN A 23 21.61 -24.36 5.90
N ALA A 24 22.00 -23.25 6.52
CA ALA A 24 22.67 -22.12 5.89
C ALA A 24 23.99 -21.79 6.60
N PRO A 25 25.10 -22.47 6.29
CA PRO A 25 26.42 -22.13 6.82
C PRO A 25 26.82 -20.71 6.39
N LYS A 26 27.55 -19.99 7.24
CA LYS A 26 27.88 -18.56 7.03
C LYS A 26 28.74 -18.28 5.79
N ASP A 27 29.47 -19.26 5.33
CA ASP A 27 30.38 -19.21 4.17
C ASP A 27 29.70 -19.58 2.84
N VAL A 28 28.40 -19.92 2.86
CA VAL A 28 27.65 -20.30 1.67
C VAL A 28 26.81 -19.12 1.16
N PRO A 29 26.93 -18.75 -0.14
CA PRO A 29 26.14 -17.66 -0.70
C PRO A 29 24.63 -17.90 -0.58
N PRO A 30 23.83 -16.84 -0.29
CA PRO A 30 22.37 -16.93 -0.17
C PRO A 30 21.70 -17.65 -1.35
N GLU A 31 22.10 -17.35 -2.57
CA GLU A 31 21.53 -17.99 -3.77
C GLU A 31 21.76 -19.50 -3.83
N THR A 32 22.85 -20.00 -3.24
CA THR A 32 23.08 -21.44 -3.14
C THR A 32 22.12 -22.10 -2.16
N ILE A 33 21.83 -21.42 -1.05
CA ILE A 33 20.82 -21.89 -0.07
C ILE A 33 19.44 -21.89 -0.69
N ILE A 34 19.07 -20.84 -1.40
CA ILE A 34 17.81 -20.74 -2.12
C ILE A 34 17.69 -21.87 -3.15
N ARG A 35 18.75 -22.19 -3.89
CA ARG A 35 18.73 -23.29 -4.86
C ARG A 35 18.45 -24.63 -4.18
N ARG A 36 19.10 -24.91 -3.03
CA ARG A 36 18.81 -26.13 -2.23
C ARG A 36 17.36 -26.18 -1.79
N PHE A 37 16.83 -25.05 -1.35
CA PHE A 37 15.41 -24.91 -0.99
C PHE A 37 14.50 -25.25 -2.16
N LEU A 38 14.72 -24.64 -3.33
CA LEU A 38 13.93 -24.89 -4.53
C LEU A 38 14.05 -26.35 -5.04
N ASP A 39 15.22 -26.95 -4.93
CA ASP A 39 15.43 -28.36 -5.28
C ASP A 39 14.73 -29.31 -4.32
N GLN A 40 14.69 -28.97 -3.02
CA GLN A 40 13.92 -29.76 -2.04
C GLN A 40 12.41 -29.68 -2.30
N LEU A 41 11.90 -28.53 -2.75
CA LEU A 41 10.49 -28.39 -3.15
C LEU A 41 10.13 -29.30 -4.33
N ARG A 42 11.05 -29.53 -5.26
CA ARG A 42 10.85 -30.43 -6.41
C ARG A 42 10.76 -31.91 -6.01
N SER A 43 11.48 -32.29 -4.98
CA SER A 43 11.57 -33.68 -4.51
C SER A 43 10.56 -34.05 -3.43
N ALA A 44 9.87 -33.06 -2.86
CA ALA A 44 8.86 -33.26 -1.82
C ALA A 44 7.55 -33.74 -2.43
N ASP A 45 6.86 -34.68 -1.72
CA ASP A 45 5.52 -35.13 -2.11
C ASP A 45 4.59 -33.97 -2.42
N ALA A 46 3.69 -34.20 -3.40
CA ALA A 46 2.82 -33.23 -4.02
C ALA A 46 1.88 -32.49 -3.02
N ALA A 47 2.42 -31.56 -2.26
CA ALA A 47 1.62 -30.59 -1.52
C ALA A 47 1.36 -29.38 -2.41
N ASP A 48 0.11 -28.94 -2.54
CA ASP A 48 -0.24 -27.71 -3.23
C ASP A 48 0.45 -26.53 -2.54
N ARG A 49 1.39 -25.88 -3.23
CA ARG A 49 2.15 -24.73 -2.76
C ARG A 49 1.96 -23.57 -3.72
N LEU A 50 1.63 -22.39 -3.19
CA LEU A 50 1.53 -21.15 -3.95
C LEU A 50 2.67 -20.20 -3.55
N PHE A 51 3.45 -19.78 -4.54
CA PHE A 51 4.43 -18.71 -4.41
C PHE A 51 3.86 -17.45 -5.02
N VAL A 52 3.79 -16.38 -4.24
CA VAL A 52 3.38 -15.06 -4.72
C VAL A 52 4.61 -14.16 -4.78
N PHE A 53 5.00 -13.77 -6.00
CA PHE A 53 6.05 -12.79 -6.28
C PHE A 53 5.38 -11.44 -6.50
N ASP A 54 5.48 -10.58 -5.50
CA ASP A 54 4.80 -9.30 -5.51
C ASP A 54 5.69 -8.18 -6.08
N ASN A 55 5.10 -7.34 -6.92
CA ASN A 55 5.73 -6.17 -7.53
C ASN A 55 6.96 -6.51 -8.41
N VAL A 56 6.83 -7.45 -9.33
CA VAL A 56 7.91 -7.80 -10.27
C VAL A 56 8.11 -6.66 -11.27
N GLU A 57 9.24 -5.97 -11.16
CA GLU A 57 9.62 -4.89 -12.06
C GLU A 57 10.42 -5.39 -13.27
N ASN A 58 11.23 -6.43 -13.08
CA ASN A 58 12.06 -7.03 -14.12
C ASN A 58 12.01 -8.56 -14.04
N LEU A 59 11.59 -9.22 -15.13
CA LEU A 59 11.51 -10.68 -15.20
C LEU A 59 12.87 -11.38 -15.08
N ASP A 60 13.95 -10.72 -15.50
CA ASP A 60 15.28 -11.30 -15.35
C ASP A 60 15.67 -11.52 -13.88
N ASP A 61 15.07 -10.75 -12.96
CA ASP A 61 15.29 -10.94 -11.53
C ASP A 61 14.74 -12.26 -11.01
N LEU A 62 13.71 -12.81 -11.65
CA LEU A 62 13.16 -14.14 -11.34
C LEU A 62 13.98 -15.31 -11.89
N ARG A 63 14.95 -15.04 -12.76
CA ARG A 63 15.70 -16.10 -13.46
C ARG A 63 16.43 -17.00 -12.48
N GLY A 64 16.10 -18.29 -12.50
CA GLY A 64 16.68 -19.31 -11.61
C GLY A 64 16.16 -19.30 -10.16
N LEU A 65 15.24 -18.38 -9.82
CA LEU A 65 14.65 -18.24 -8.49
C LEU A 65 13.16 -18.64 -8.45
N THR A 66 12.57 -18.98 -9.59
CA THR A 66 11.19 -19.46 -9.67
C THR A 66 11.12 -20.95 -9.30
N PRO A 67 10.26 -21.35 -8.36
CA PRO A 67 10.07 -22.74 -8.02
C PRO A 67 9.45 -23.50 -9.20
N LYS A 68 9.82 -24.78 -9.35
CA LYS A 68 9.30 -25.67 -10.38
C LYS A 68 9.00 -27.02 -9.76
N GLY A 69 8.00 -27.71 -10.24
CA GLY A 69 7.65 -29.06 -9.80
C GLY A 69 6.14 -29.27 -9.73
N ASP A 70 5.73 -30.54 -9.57
CA ASP A 70 4.33 -30.90 -9.42
C ASP A 70 3.79 -30.32 -8.09
N GLY A 71 2.56 -29.78 -8.10
CA GLY A 71 1.95 -29.17 -6.93
C GLY A 71 2.52 -27.77 -6.55
N VAL A 72 3.40 -27.19 -7.37
CA VAL A 72 3.89 -25.83 -7.16
C VAL A 72 3.25 -24.89 -8.17
N ARG A 73 2.62 -23.83 -7.64
CA ARG A 73 2.04 -22.74 -8.44
C ARG A 73 2.75 -21.42 -8.11
N ALA A 74 2.91 -20.59 -9.10
CA ALA A 74 3.46 -19.25 -8.94
C ALA A 74 2.46 -18.20 -9.45
N LEU A 75 2.29 -17.14 -8.67
CA LEU A 75 1.55 -15.94 -9.04
C LEU A 75 2.54 -14.77 -9.05
N ILE A 76 2.46 -13.95 -10.09
CA ILE A 76 3.25 -12.73 -10.20
C ILE A 76 2.30 -11.54 -10.22
N THR A 77 2.56 -10.53 -9.40
CA THR A 77 1.95 -9.20 -9.58
C THR A 77 2.96 -8.27 -10.25
N THR A 78 2.51 -7.45 -11.18
CA THR A 78 3.35 -6.52 -11.92
C THR A 78 2.53 -5.42 -12.58
N THR A 79 3.12 -4.26 -12.77
CA THR A 79 2.57 -3.17 -13.60
C THR A 79 3.12 -3.21 -15.02
N ARG A 80 4.02 -4.15 -15.35
CA ARG A 80 4.68 -4.22 -16.66
C ARG A 80 3.81 -4.90 -17.71
N HIS A 81 3.69 -4.28 -18.86
CA HIS A 81 3.05 -4.84 -20.04
C HIS A 81 4.08 -5.57 -20.89
N LEU A 82 4.09 -6.90 -20.82
CA LEU A 82 4.95 -7.78 -21.58
C LEU A 82 4.10 -8.85 -22.26
N ASP A 83 4.68 -9.54 -23.27
CA ASP A 83 4.05 -10.74 -23.82
C ASP A 83 4.24 -11.93 -22.88
N TRP A 84 3.45 -11.95 -21.82
CA TRP A 84 3.49 -12.95 -20.76
C TRP A 84 3.24 -14.37 -21.28
N ASN A 85 2.39 -14.51 -22.30
CA ASN A 85 2.07 -15.81 -22.89
C ASN A 85 3.32 -16.45 -23.55
N SER A 86 4.13 -15.66 -24.26
CA SER A 86 5.37 -16.17 -24.86
C SER A 86 6.41 -16.60 -23.83
N LEU A 87 6.29 -16.09 -22.61
CA LEU A 87 7.14 -16.41 -21.46
C LEU A 87 6.61 -17.57 -20.62
N GLY A 88 5.50 -18.20 -21.04
CA GLY A 88 4.89 -19.35 -20.36
C GLY A 88 4.02 -18.96 -19.14
N TRP A 89 3.60 -17.71 -19.03
CA TRP A 89 2.68 -17.23 -17.99
C TRP A 89 1.28 -16.98 -18.58
N SER A 90 0.27 -17.16 -17.76
CA SER A 90 -1.12 -16.82 -18.11
C SER A 90 -1.48 -15.48 -17.47
N PRO A 91 -1.49 -14.38 -18.24
CA PRO A 91 -1.78 -13.06 -17.69
C PRO A 91 -3.26 -12.94 -17.32
N MET A 92 -3.52 -12.25 -16.21
CA MET A 92 -4.84 -11.82 -15.78
C MET A 92 -4.77 -10.32 -15.49
N VAL A 93 -5.55 -9.53 -16.22
CA VAL A 93 -5.62 -8.08 -15.99
C VAL A 93 -6.50 -7.81 -14.77
N VAL A 94 -5.95 -7.12 -13.78
CA VAL A 94 -6.70 -6.59 -12.65
C VAL A 94 -7.06 -5.15 -12.96
N GLY A 95 -8.33 -4.91 -13.28
CA GLY A 95 -8.85 -3.58 -13.59
C GLY A 95 -9.36 -2.82 -12.37
N VAL A 96 -10.04 -1.72 -12.65
CA VAL A 96 -10.84 -0.99 -11.67
C VAL A 96 -12.12 -1.76 -11.34
N PHE A 97 -12.88 -1.29 -10.36
CA PHE A 97 -14.21 -1.87 -10.07
C PHE A 97 -15.16 -1.64 -11.25
N GLU A 98 -16.12 -2.57 -11.41
CA GLU A 98 -17.31 -2.24 -12.18
C GLU A 98 -18.09 -1.14 -11.46
N ARG A 99 -18.71 -0.21 -12.18
CA ARG A 99 -19.44 0.94 -11.62
C ARG A 99 -20.41 0.55 -10.50
N GLU A 100 -21.17 -0.52 -10.68
CA GLU A 100 -22.09 -1.04 -9.67
C GLU A 100 -21.40 -1.51 -8.40
N GLN A 101 -20.18 -2.05 -8.50
CA GLN A 101 -19.38 -2.45 -7.33
C GLN A 101 -18.94 -1.23 -6.52
N SER A 102 -18.50 -0.16 -7.20
CA SER A 102 -18.13 1.11 -6.56
C SER A 102 -19.31 1.72 -5.82
N ILE A 103 -20.47 1.81 -6.47
CA ILE A 103 -21.70 2.35 -5.88
C ILE A 103 -22.12 1.52 -4.67
N ALA A 104 -22.16 0.18 -4.82
CA ALA A 104 -22.54 -0.72 -3.75
C ALA A 104 -21.61 -0.58 -2.54
N LEU A 105 -20.28 -0.49 -2.76
CA LEU A 105 -19.30 -0.32 -1.69
C LEU A 105 -19.49 1.02 -0.95
N LEU A 106 -19.64 2.13 -1.69
CA LEU A 106 -19.88 3.45 -1.11
C LEU A 106 -21.13 3.45 -0.25
N CYS A 107 -22.27 3.02 -0.77
CA CYS A 107 -23.54 2.99 -0.04
C CYS A 107 -23.46 2.06 1.19
N GLN A 108 -22.92 0.86 1.04
CA GLN A 108 -22.81 -0.11 2.13
C GLN A 108 -21.91 0.37 3.27
N ARG A 109 -20.76 0.94 2.95
CA ARG A 109 -19.78 1.37 3.95
C ARG A 109 -20.19 2.62 4.69
N THR A 110 -20.85 3.57 4.02
CA THR A 110 -21.33 4.82 4.63
C THR A 110 -22.70 4.65 5.29
N GLY A 111 -23.50 3.67 4.89
CA GLY A 111 -24.90 3.54 5.27
C GLY A 111 -25.83 4.54 4.55
N ASP A 112 -25.29 5.26 3.56
CA ASP A 112 -26.04 6.24 2.78
C ASP A 112 -26.59 5.61 1.49
N ALA A 113 -27.88 5.75 1.24
CA ALA A 113 -28.55 5.15 0.11
C ALA A 113 -28.59 6.03 -1.15
N HIS A 114 -27.93 7.18 -1.14
CA HIS A 114 -27.90 8.12 -2.28
C HIS A 114 -27.02 7.59 -3.42
N ARG A 115 -27.60 6.71 -4.25
CA ARG A 115 -26.89 6.06 -5.36
C ARG A 115 -26.37 7.04 -6.41
N ASP A 116 -27.10 8.12 -6.70
CA ASP A 116 -26.68 9.12 -7.69
C ASP A 116 -25.38 9.84 -7.25
N ALA A 117 -25.26 10.16 -5.98
CA ALA A 117 -24.02 10.73 -5.43
C ALA A 117 -22.89 9.70 -5.43
N ALA A 118 -23.19 8.44 -5.09
CA ALA A 118 -22.22 7.36 -5.17
C ALA A 118 -21.72 7.13 -6.61
N ASP A 119 -22.60 7.19 -7.59
CA ASP A 119 -22.25 7.05 -9.01
C ASP A 119 -21.32 8.18 -9.46
N GLN A 120 -21.65 9.43 -9.15
CA GLN A 120 -20.81 10.57 -9.50
C GLN A 120 -19.43 10.52 -8.80
N ILE A 121 -19.37 10.11 -7.54
CA ILE A 121 -18.10 9.89 -6.86
C ILE A 121 -17.29 8.80 -7.56
N ALA A 122 -17.90 7.67 -7.87
CA ALA A 122 -17.24 6.56 -8.55
C ALA A 122 -16.70 6.99 -9.94
N GLU A 123 -17.50 7.76 -10.70
CA GLU A 123 -17.10 8.31 -12.00
C GLU A 123 -15.85 9.20 -11.88
N VAL A 124 -15.86 10.16 -10.97
CA VAL A 124 -14.76 11.11 -10.78
C VAL A 124 -13.48 10.39 -10.31
N LEU A 125 -13.62 9.32 -9.54
CA LEU A 125 -12.49 8.50 -9.07
C LEU A 125 -12.04 7.43 -10.07
N GLY A 126 -12.71 7.31 -11.22
CA GLY A 126 -12.41 6.30 -12.24
C GLY A 126 -12.57 4.87 -11.73
N ASP A 127 -13.48 4.65 -10.78
CA ASP A 127 -13.75 3.35 -10.15
C ASP A 127 -12.53 2.68 -9.50
N LEU A 128 -11.48 3.46 -9.19
CA LEU A 128 -10.25 2.94 -8.60
C LEU A 128 -10.49 2.40 -7.18
N PRO A 129 -10.25 1.10 -6.90
CA PRO A 129 -10.60 0.47 -5.62
C PRO A 129 -10.05 1.18 -4.38
N VAL A 130 -8.78 1.62 -4.42
CA VAL A 130 -8.15 2.32 -3.30
C VAL A 130 -8.84 3.65 -3.01
N ALA A 131 -9.18 4.43 -4.04
CA ALA A 131 -9.83 5.72 -3.90
C ALA A 131 -11.28 5.59 -3.42
N VAL A 132 -12.05 4.69 -4.04
CA VAL A 132 -13.43 4.39 -3.64
C VAL A 132 -13.51 3.92 -2.19
N THR A 133 -12.59 3.01 -1.79
CA THR A 133 -12.52 2.52 -0.41
C THR A 133 -12.16 3.64 0.57
N GLN A 134 -11.22 4.50 0.20
CA GLN A 134 -10.81 5.63 1.03
C GLN A 134 -11.93 6.65 1.20
N VAL A 135 -12.63 7.01 0.12
CA VAL A 135 -13.79 7.91 0.19
C VAL A 135 -14.86 7.35 1.11
N ALA A 136 -15.18 6.05 0.99
CA ALA A 136 -16.15 5.40 1.86
C ALA A 136 -15.74 5.47 3.34
N ALA A 137 -14.45 5.27 3.64
CA ALA A 137 -13.93 5.39 5.00
C ALA A 137 -13.99 6.84 5.50
N THR A 138 -13.54 7.80 4.69
CA THR A 138 -13.50 9.22 5.03
C THR A 138 -14.89 9.78 5.26
N ALA A 139 -15.86 9.47 4.39
CA ALA A 139 -17.25 9.90 4.54
C ALA A 139 -17.87 9.32 5.81
N ARG A 140 -17.67 8.03 6.08
CA ARG A 140 -18.19 7.37 7.28
C ARG A 140 -17.63 7.97 8.57
N TRP A 141 -16.34 8.15 8.66
CA TRP A 141 -15.67 8.68 9.86
C TRP A 141 -15.89 10.18 10.06
N GLY A 142 -16.08 10.93 8.96
CA GLY A 142 -16.43 12.36 8.98
C GLY A 142 -17.90 12.63 9.15
N GLU A 143 -18.74 11.57 9.27
CA GLU A 143 -20.20 11.70 9.34
C GLU A 143 -20.77 12.50 8.16
N TYR A 144 -20.14 12.42 6.97
CA TYR A 144 -20.63 13.05 5.75
C TYR A 144 -21.61 12.14 5.03
N THR A 145 -22.68 12.74 4.48
CA THR A 145 -23.44 12.09 3.43
C THR A 145 -22.60 12.00 2.15
N LEU A 146 -22.91 11.05 1.27
CA LEU A 146 -22.23 10.94 -0.03
C LEU A 146 -22.37 12.22 -0.85
N SER A 147 -23.53 12.87 -0.81
CA SER A 147 -23.75 14.18 -1.48
C SER A 147 -22.87 15.28 -0.88
N GLY A 148 -22.77 15.36 0.44
CA GLY A 148 -21.91 16.32 1.12
C GLY A 148 -20.42 16.07 0.86
N TYR A 149 -20.01 14.81 0.73
CA TYR A 149 -18.64 14.47 0.36
C TYR A 149 -18.33 14.84 -1.10
N LEU A 150 -19.26 14.57 -2.03
CA LEU A 150 -19.13 14.95 -3.44
C LEU A 150 -18.97 16.46 -3.62
N ASP A 151 -19.75 17.25 -2.88
CA ASP A 151 -19.64 18.69 -2.88
C ASP A 151 -18.25 19.16 -2.42
N ARG A 152 -17.75 18.59 -1.32
CA ARG A 152 -16.38 18.87 -0.84
C ARG A 152 -15.31 18.47 -1.84
N LEU A 153 -15.43 17.31 -2.46
CA LEU A 153 -14.48 16.81 -3.46
C LEU A 153 -14.43 17.75 -4.68
N SER A 154 -15.58 18.26 -5.10
CA SER A 154 -15.71 19.15 -6.26
C SER A 154 -15.17 20.58 -6.00
N HIS A 155 -15.20 21.05 -4.76
CA HIS A 155 -14.77 22.40 -4.37
C HIS A 155 -13.38 22.41 -3.70
N HIS A 156 -12.77 21.24 -3.46
CA HIS A 156 -11.44 21.21 -2.88
C HIS A 156 -10.43 21.78 -3.89
N PRO A 157 -9.68 22.84 -3.52
CA PRO A 157 -8.66 23.37 -4.41
C PRO A 157 -7.63 22.26 -4.67
N LEU A 158 -7.49 21.89 -5.93
CA LEU A 158 -6.34 21.11 -6.39
C LEU A 158 -5.11 21.93 -6.09
N GLU A 159 -4.40 21.63 -5.01
CA GLU A 159 -3.07 22.17 -4.87
C GLU A 159 -2.26 21.67 -6.06
N SER A 160 -1.69 22.62 -6.81
CA SER A 160 -0.87 22.36 -8.00
C SER A 160 0.39 21.50 -7.71
N SER A 161 0.56 21.09 -6.48
CA SER A 161 1.63 20.25 -5.98
C SER A 161 1.34 18.76 -6.03
N ILE A 162 0.08 18.33 -6.24
CA ILE A 162 -0.19 16.92 -6.52
C ILE A 162 0.10 16.74 -8.01
N SER A 163 1.38 16.56 -8.33
CA SER A 163 1.80 16.17 -9.68
C SER A 163 1.10 14.85 -10.03
N ARG A 164 0.76 14.67 -11.30
CA ARG A 164 0.23 13.40 -11.81
C ARG A 164 1.05 12.28 -11.21
N LEU A 165 0.35 11.37 -10.53
CA LEU A 165 0.95 10.19 -9.93
C LEU A 165 1.81 9.52 -11.01
N GLU A 166 3.14 9.59 -10.89
CA GLU A 166 4.06 9.14 -11.93
C GLU A 166 3.78 7.68 -12.30
N GLY A 167 3.53 7.46 -13.58
CA GLY A 167 3.45 6.13 -14.18
C GLY A 167 2.07 5.55 -14.42
N ASP A 168 0.98 6.17 -13.93
CA ASP A 168 -0.39 5.69 -14.16
C ASP A 168 -1.33 6.85 -14.46
N ASP A 169 -2.24 6.69 -15.43
CA ASP A 169 -3.30 7.66 -15.79
C ASP A 169 -4.43 7.68 -14.74
N TYR A 170 -4.11 8.00 -13.48
CA TYR A 170 -5.15 8.16 -12.46
C TYR A 170 -5.86 9.52 -12.59
N PRO A 171 -7.18 9.57 -12.36
CA PRO A 171 -7.89 10.85 -12.26
C PRO A 171 -7.31 11.74 -11.14
N ASP A 172 -7.18 13.03 -11.38
CA ASP A 172 -6.69 14.01 -10.39
C ASP A 172 -7.47 13.94 -9.07
N ALA A 173 -8.77 13.65 -9.15
CA ALA A 173 -9.64 13.49 -7.99
C ALA A 173 -9.20 12.38 -7.02
N VAL A 174 -8.44 11.40 -7.47
CA VAL A 174 -7.88 10.36 -6.59
C VAL A 174 -6.91 10.98 -5.59
N GLY A 175 -5.98 11.81 -6.07
CA GLY A 175 -5.06 12.54 -5.21
C GLY A 175 -5.78 13.42 -4.19
N VAL A 176 -6.81 14.14 -4.65
CA VAL A 176 -7.65 14.98 -3.78
C VAL A 176 -8.35 14.15 -2.71
N ALA A 177 -8.94 13.01 -3.08
CA ALA A 177 -9.64 12.15 -2.13
C ALA A 177 -8.70 11.59 -1.05
N LEU A 178 -7.48 11.17 -1.44
CA LEU A 178 -6.46 10.70 -0.52
C LEU A 178 -5.95 11.82 0.39
N PHE A 179 -5.74 13.01 -0.16
CA PHE A 179 -5.34 14.19 0.61
C PHE A 179 -6.40 14.58 1.65
N MET A 180 -7.68 14.65 1.25
CA MET A 180 -8.79 14.93 2.18
C MET A 180 -8.85 13.92 3.33
N ALA A 181 -8.48 12.66 3.09
CA ALA A 181 -8.43 11.65 4.14
C ALA A 181 -7.36 11.98 5.20
N TYR A 182 -6.18 12.44 4.77
CA TYR A 182 -5.14 12.89 5.69
C TYR A 182 -5.56 14.11 6.49
N GLU A 183 -6.06 15.15 5.82
CA GLU A 183 -6.51 16.36 6.49
C GLU A 183 -7.54 16.04 7.56
N GLN A 184 -8.54 15.23 7.22
CA GLN A 184 -9.57 14.84 8.17
C GLN A 184 -9.00 14.03 9.34
N ALA A 185 -8.10 13.08 9.08
CA ALA A 185 -7.51 12.27 10.14
C ALA A 185 -6.67 13.12 11.09
N LEU A 186 -5.80 13.98 10.55
CA LEU A 186 -4.95 14.86 11.36
C LEU A 186 -5.77 15.88 12.13
N GLU A 187 -6.81 16.48 11.54
CA GLU A 187 -7.71 17.41 12.23
C GLU A 187 -8.47 16.76 13.37
N GLN A 188 -8.94 15.54 13.20
CA GLN A 188 -9.57 14.77 14.29
C GLN A 188 -8.59 14.52 15.44
N LEU A 189 -7.34 14.15 15.13
CA LEU A 189 -6.31 13.96 16.15
C LEU A 189 -5.95 15.27 16.84
N ARG A 190 -5.77 16.35 16.08
CA ARG A 190 -5.48 17.70 16.60
C ARG A 190 -6.54 18.15 17.61
N THR A 191 -7.81 17.92 17.29
CA THR A 191 -8.94 18.36 18.12
C THR A 191 -9.12 17.49 19.35
N LYS A 192 -8.98 16.16 19.25
CA LYS A 192 -9.29 15.22 20.31
C LYS A 192 -8.06 14.76 21.12
N HIS A 193 -6.91 14.65 20.46
CA HIS A 193 -5.68 14.09 21.00
C HIS A 193 -4.43 14.78 20.42
N PRO A 194 -4.13 16.06 20.78
CA PRO A 194 -3.08 16.85 20.13
C PRO A 194 -1.69 16.21 20.10
N GLN A 195 -1.33 15.41 21.11
CA GLN A 195 -0.05 14.68 21.12
C GLN A 195 -0.01 13.59 20.04
N GLN A 196 -1.14 12.96 19.74
CA GLN A 196 -1.21 11.93 18.71
C GLN A 196 -1.14 12.51 17.29
N GLU A 197 -1.47 13.77 17.06
CA GLU A 197 -1.28 14.42 15.76
C GLU A 197 0.22 14.44 15.36
N SER A 198 1.09 14.84 16.26
CA SER A 198 2.54 14.84 16.01
C SER A 198 3.09 13.43 15.76
N ILE A 199 2.61 12.44 16.52
CA ILE A 199 2.95 11.04 16.31
C ILE A 199 2.47 10.57 14.93
N ALA A 200 1.22 10.89 14.55
CA ALA A 200 0.65 10.51 13.25
C ALA A 200 1.47 11.10 12.09
N THR A 201 1.81 12.38 12.16
CA THR A 201 2.65 13.07 11.17
C THR A 201 4.00 12.40 11.01
N SER A 202 4.66 12.04 12.11
CA SER A 202 5.95 11.34 12.11
C SER A 202 5.83 9.93 11.52
N LEU A 203 4.80 9.17 11.91
CA LEU A 203 4.54 7.83 11.40
C LEU A 203 4.27 7.84 9.89
N LEU A 204 3.42 8.74 9.42
CA LEU A 204 3.09 8.86 8.00
C LEU A 204 4.31 9.31 7.19
N GLY A 205 5.11 10.24 7.70
CA GLY A 205 6.36 10.65 7.08
C GLY A 205 7.32 9.49 6.88
N ILE A 206 7.61 8.74 7.95
CA ILE A 206 8.51 7.59 7.91
C ILE A 206 7.97 6.49 6.98
N LEU A 207 6.70 6.11 7.13
CA LEU A 207 6.09 5.07 6.32
C LEU A 207 6.05 5.44 4.84
N SER A 208 5.83 6.72 4.52
CA SER A 208 5.82 7.20 3.13
C SER A 208 7.18 7.10 2.42
N LEU A 209 8.28 7.11 3.19
CA LEU A 209 9.66 7.05 2.68
C LEU A 209 10.23 5.63 2.67
N LEU A 210 9.67 4.72 3.47
CA LEU A 210 10.14 3.35 3.59
C LEU A 210 9.46 2.42 2.58
N ALA A 211 9.92 1.17 2.56
CA ALA A 211 9.47 0.17 1.58
C ALA A 211 7.96 -0.06 1.61
N ALA A 212 7.35 -0.12 0.41
CA ALA A 212 5.93 -0.43 0.23
C ALA A 212 5.52 -1.81 0.77
N SER A 213 6.48 -2.72 0.98
CA SER A 213 6.27 -4.04 1.61
C SER A 213 5.95 -3.98 3.11
N GLY A 214 5.92 -2.78 3.68
CA GLY A 214 5.59 -2.53 5.08
C GLY A 214 6.80 -2.51 6.01
N VAL A 215 6.59 -1.87 7.17
CA VAL A 215 7.59 -1.68 8.22
C VAL A 215 7.18 -2.51 9.43
N PRO A 216 8.11 -3.23 10.09
CA PRO A 216 7.79 -3.96 11.31
C PRO A 216 7.14 -3.04 12.35
N THR A 217 5.94 -3.40 12.79
CA THR A 217 5.12 -2.56 13.69
C THR A 217 5.86 -2.26 15.01
N HIS A 218 6.70 -3.20 15.49
CA HIS A 218 7.50 -3.01 16.71
C HIS A 218 8.63 -1.98 16.54
N TRP A 219 9.06 -1.64 15.32
CA TRP A 219 9.99 -0.52 15.09
C TRP A 219 9.28 0.81 15.25
N LEU A 220 8.05 0.89 14.74
CA LEU A 220 7.23 2.11 14.83
C LEU A 220 6.89 2.46 16.29
N SER A 221 6.68 1.46 17.14
CA SER A 221 6.40 1.69 18.58
C SER A 221 7.56 2.32 19.35
N LYS A 222 8.76 2.32 18.77
CA LYS A 222 9.98 2.95 19.36
C LYS A 222 10.24 4.38 18.91
N LEU A 223 9.39 4.93 18.05
CA LEU A 223 9.54 6.29 17.52
C LEU A 223 9.19 7.38 18.54
N HIS A 224 8.52 7.02 19.61
CA HIS A 224 8.13 7.94 20.66
C HIS A 224 8.20 7.24 22.02
N ASP A 225 8.50 7.99 23.09
CA ASP A 225 8.61 7.43 24.47
C ASP A 225 7.28 6.84 24.96
N ASP A 226 6.15 7.41 24.55
CA ASP A 226 4.81 6.90 24.84
C ASP A 226 4.38 5.86 23.80
N SER A 227 4.71 4.60 24.06
CA SER A 227 4.37 3.47 23.19
C SER A 227 2.86 3.22 23.07
N ASP A 228 2.07 3.58 24.09
CA ASP A 228 0.61 3.44 24.08
C ASP A 228 0.00 4.47 23.13
N ALA A 229 0.46 5.72 23.19
CA ALA A 229 0.03 6.75 22.24
C ALA A 229 0.37 6.38 20.78
N VAL A 230 1.54 5.77 20.53
CA VAL A 230 1.90 5.27 19.18
C VAL A 230 0.94 4.17 18.74
N ARG A 231 0.65 3.19 19.60
CA ARG A 231 -0.28 2.09 19.29
C ARG A 231 -1.69 2.60 18.98
N ASP A 232 -2.18 3.54 19.77
CA ASP A 232 -3.52 4.13 19.59
C ASP A 232 -3.58 4.94 18.29
N THR A 233 -2.53 5.69 17.96
CA THR A 233 -2.40 6.43 16.71
C THR A 233 -2.36 5.49 15.50
N LEU A 234 -1.57 4.41 15.54
CA LEU A 234 -1.55 3.38 14.50
C LEU A 234 -2.93 2.75 14.31
N SER A 235 -3.62 2.42 15.41
CA SER A 235 -4.96 1.87 15.38
C SER A 235 -5.97 2.83 14.77
N PHE A 236 -5.85 4.12 15.07
CA PHE A 236 -6.68 5.16 14.48
C PHE A 236 -6.45 5.28 12.96
N LEU A 237 -5.20 5.36 12.51
CA LEU A 237 -4.84 5.46 11.10
C LEU A 237 -5.25 4.20 10.30
N LYS A 238 -5.18 3.03 10.91
CA LYS A 238 -5.70 1.77 10.32
C LYS A 238 -7.22 1.82 10.14
N ARG A 239 -7.96 2.27 11.18
CA ARG A 239 -9.43 2.44 11.10
C ARG A 239 -9.84 3.47 10.04
N SER A 240 -9.03 4.49 9.82
CA SER A 240 -9.25 5.49 8.77
C SER A 240 -8.87 5.00 7.37
N SER A 241 -8.48 3.75 7.21
CA SER A 241 -8.04 3.12 5.95
C SER A 241 -6.78 3.74 5.32
N ILE A 242 -6.08 4.62 6.04
CA ILE A 242 -4.82 5.22 5.59
C ILE A 242 -3.67 4.20 5.70
N LEU A 243 -3.65 3.42 6.77
CA LEU A 243 -2.70 2.34 6.99
C LEU A 243 -3.39 0.99 6.97
N GLN A 244 -2.62 -0.03 6.64
CA GLN A 244 -3.03 -1.42 6.65
C GLN A 244 -2.08 -2.25 7.52
N GLU A 245 -2.50 -3.45 7.86
CA GLU A 245 -1.69 -4.43 8.57
C GLU A 245 -1.39 -5.60 7.64
N SER A 246 -0.18 -6.13 7.71
CA SER A 246 0.15 -7.37 6.99
C SER A 246 -0.70 -8.53 7.50
N THR A 247 -0.85 -9.56 6.69
CA THR A 247 -1.71 -10.73 7.01
C THR A 247 -1.26 -11.44 8.30
N ASP A 248 0.03 -11.43 8.62
CA ASP A 248 0.61 -11.97 9.84
C ASP A 248 0.55 -11.02 11.04
N GLY A 249 0.13 -9.76 10.83
CA GLY A 249 0.03 -8.74 11.87
C GLY A 249 1.36 -8.08 12.26
N ASP A 250 2.47 -8.52 11.70
CA ASP A 250 3.80 -8.08 12.12
C ASP A 250 4.22 -6.73 11.53
N LYS A 251 3.65 -6.33 10.40
CA LYS A 251 4.02 -5.11 9.67
C LYS A 251 2.84 -4.14 9.53
N THR A 252 3.17 -2.87 9.55
CA THR A 252 2.27 -1.78 9.15
C THR A 252 2.63 -1.33 7.75
N ILE A 253 1.62 -1.20 6.88
CA ILE A 253 1.76 -0.93 5.45
C ILE A 253 1.03 0.38 5.13
N ILE A 254 1.67 1.24 4.33
CA ILE A 254 1.01 2.34 3.65
C ILE A 254 0.90 2.01 2.17
N HIS A 255 -0.29 2.17 1.58
CA HIS A 255 -0.43 1.95 0.15
C HIS A 255 0.42 2.97 -0.63
N ARG A 256 1.06 2.54 -1.74
CA ARG A 256 1.99 3.39 -2.52
C ARG A 256 1.41 4.76 -2.88
N LEU A 257 0.14 4.81 -3.32
CA LEU A 257 -0.53 6.07 -3.66
C LEU A 257 -0.70 6.98 -2.43
N HIS A 258 -1.08 6.42 -1.28
CA HIS A 258 -1.10 7.17 -0.02
C HIS A 258 0.29 7.73 0.30
N GLY A 259 1.33 6.90 0.26
CA GLY A 259 2.70 7.36 0.53
C GLY A 259 3.14 8.46 -0.42
N GLN A 260 2.79 8.37 -1.71
CA GLN A 260 3.13 9.38 -2.71
C GLN A 260 2.41 10.71 -2.43
N VAL A 261 1.08 10.69 -2.26
CA VAL A 261 0.31 11.91 -1.94
C VAL A 261 0.84 12.57 -0.67
N TYR A 262 1.18 11.79 0.37
CA TYR A 262 1.73 12.34 1.61
C TYR A 262 3.08 13.04 1.38
N ARG A 263 3.99 12.43 0.63
CA ARG A 263 5.30 13.05 0.31
C ARG A 263 5.13 14.34 -0.46
N GLU A 264 4.28 14.36 -1.49
CA GLU A 264 4.09 15.51 -2.36
C GLU A 264 3.42 16.68 -1.63
N THR A 265 2.48 16.41 -0.74
CA THR A 265 1.71 17.45 -0.06
C THR A 265 2.35 17.93 1.23
N TYR A 266 2.83 17.02 2.08
CA TYR A 266 3.32 17.38 3.41
C TYR A 266 4.84 17.53 3.50
N LEU A 267 5.62 16.61 2.90
CA LEU A 267 7.07 16.68 2.99
C LEU A 267 7.65 17.79 2.12
N SER A 268 7.16 17.93 0.88
CA SER A 268 7.61 19.01 -0.02
C SER A 268 7.28 20.42 0.51
N ASN A 269 6.18 20.58 1.24
CA ASN A 269 5.84 21.85 1.86
C ASN A 269 6.71 22.17 3.09
N GLN A 270 7.12 21.14 3.87
CA GLN A 270 8.05 21.33 4.97
C GLN A 270 9.45 21.74 4.49
N GLU A 271 9.94 21.17 3.38
CA GLU A 271 11.21 21.57 2.77
C GLU A 271 11.18 23.04 2.34
N LYS A 272 10.13 23.47 1.62
CA LYS A 272 9.96 24.87 1.21
C LYS A 272 9.91 25.84 2.39
N LEU A 273 9.24 25.47 3.49
CA LEU A 273 9.19 26.28 4.72
C LEU A 273 10.54 26.33 5.44
N SER A 274 11.30 25.24 5.44
CA SER A 274 12.64 25.21 6.03
C SER A 274 13.64 26.04 5.23
N GLU A 275 13.58 25.99 3.90
CA GLU A 275 14.42 26.83 3.01
C GLU A 275 14.07 28.32 3.13
N ALA A 276 12.79 28.67 3.25
CA ALA A 276 12.37 30.05 3.46
C ALA A 276 12.87 30.62 4.80
N ASN A 277 12.89 29.79 5.85
CA ASN A 277 13.40 30.20 7.18
C ASN A 277 14.93 30.24 7.27
N THR A 278 15.65 29.59 6.36
CA THR A 278 17.13 29.60 6.33
C THR A 278 17.68 30.78 5.52
N ASN A 279 16.83 31.39 4.67
CA ASN A 279 17.18 32.54 3.82
C ASN A 279 16.76 33.90 4.44
N THR A 280 16.29 33.91 5.67
CA THR A 280 15.97 35.13 6.46
C THR A 280 16.97 35.31 7.60
#